data_23f289923a4af6c01a84730b6e775f83
#
_entry.id   23f289923a4af6c01a84730b6e775f83
#
_cell.length_a   1.000
_cell.length_b   1.000
_cell.length_c   1.000
_cell.angle_alpha   90.00
_cell.angle_beta   90.00
_cell.angle_gamma   90.00
#
_symmetry.space_group_name_H-M   'P 1'
#
loop_
_entity.id
_entity.type
_entity.pdbx_description
1 polymer ?
#
loop_
_entity_poly.entity_id
_entity_poly.type
_entity_poly.pdbx_seq_one_letter_code
_entity_poly.pdbx_strand_id
1 'polypeptide(L)'
;NNKMDVFEFREQLVGEYADFTRSFTRIKANDIDGFVDAAYRSQRYWPAPLVQVNPNFKTGHLVEELVSSGSLHQECARIFRRGKGSDSIGVSLRLFKHQEEAISFAQSGASYVLTTGTGSGKSLAYFIPIVDAILKAKATDSTPRTRAIIIYPMNALANSQLEELDKFLCDYGATAPVTFGRYTGQEADDERQRLASNPPDILLTNFMMLELLMTRQDDKDKAVMRHAKGLKFLVLDELHTYRGRQGADVALLVRRVREA
;
A
#
# COMPACT_ATOMS: atom_id res chain seq x y z
N ASN A 1 -32.35 5.63 -6.94
CA ASN A 1 -31.00 5.35 -7.49
C ASN A 1 -30.92 5.94 -8.89
N ASN A 2 -30.52 7.22 -9.00
CA ASN A 2 -30.14 7.79 -10.28
C ASN A 2 -28.86 7.07 -10.73
N LYS A 3 -28.96 6.12 -11.66
CA LYS A 3 -27.80 5.58 -12.35
C LYS A 3 -27.24 6.71 -13.21
N MET A 4 -26.09 7.24 -12.82
CA MET A 4 -25.36 8.21 -13.65
C MET A 4 -24.89 7.49 -14.92
N ASP A 5 -25.32 7.98 -16.08
CA ASP A 5 -24.75 7.53 -17.35
C ASP A 5 -23.39 8.19 -17.53
N VAL A 6 -22.33 7.38 -17.56
CA VAL A 6 -20.95 7.83 -17.64
C VAL A 6 -20.67 8.57 -18.97
N PHE A 7 -21.35 8.18 -20.03
CA PHE A 7 -21.18 8.82 -21.36
C PHE A 7 -21.85 10.18 -21.38
N GLU A 8 -23.06 10.29 -20.86
CA GLU A 8 -23.77 11.56 -20.72
C GLU A 8 -23.00 12.53 -19.81
N PHE A 9 -22.51 12.05 -18.67
CA PHE A 9 -21.68 12.84 -17.77
C PHE A 9 -20.38 13.33 -18.43
N ARG A 10 -19.74 12.47 -19.25
CA ARG A 10 -18.55 12.88 -20.02
C ARG A 10 -18.88 14.02 -20.99
N GLU A 11 -19.95 13.91 -21.77
CA GLU A 11 -20.35 14.96 -22.73
C GLU A 11 -20.63 16.28 -22.01
N GLN A 12 -21.31 16.24 -20.89
CA GLN A 12 -21.55 17.41 -20.05
C GLN A 12 -20.21 18.03 -19.58
N LEU A 13 -19.31 17.22 -19.02
CA LEU A 13 -18.02 17.68 -18.51
C LEU A 13 -17.16 18.33 -19.62
N VAL A 14 -17.08 17.72 -20.79
CA VAL A 14 -16.34 18.23 -21.94
C VAL A 14 -16.94 19.54 -22.44
N GLY A 15 -18.27 19.66 -22.46
CA GLY A 15 -18.98 20.89 -22.80
C GLY A 15 -18.70 22.02 -21.80
N GLU A 16 -18.85 21.77 -20.51
CA GLU A 16 -18.58 22.74 -19.45
C GLU A 16 -17.10 23.20 -19.46
N TYR A 17 -16.16 22.29 -19.73
CA TYR A 17 -14.75 22.64 -19.88
C TYR A 17 -14.51 23.54 -21.11
N ALA A 18 -15.15 23.26 -22.23
CA ALA A 18 -15.07 24.07 -23.42
C ALA A 18 -15.59 25.53 -23.18
N ASP A 19 -16.75 25.64 -22.54
CA ASP A 19 -17.35 26.91 -22.17
C ASP A 19 -16.46 27.71 -21.20
N PHE A 20 -15.94 27.01 -20.18
CA PHE A 20 -15.02 27.62 -19.24
C PHE A 20 -13.77 28.16 -19.91
N THR A 21 -13.07 27.37 -20.72
CA THR A 21 -11.84 27.80 -21.38
C THR A 21 -12.04 28.94 -22.37
N ARG A 22 -13.20 28.97 -23.04
CA ARG A 22 -13.56 30.05 -23.97
C ARG A 22 -14.00 31.34 -23.28
N SER A 23 -14.45 31.26 -22.03
CA SER A 23 -14.90 32.44 -21.28
C SER A 23 -13.80 33.49 -21.02
N PHE A 24 -12.54 33.06 -21.04
CA PHE A 24 -11.38 33.95 -20.80
C PHE A 24 -10.90 34.74 -22.02
N THR A 25 -11.30 34.35 -23.22
CA THR A 25 -10.74 34.94 -24.44
C THR A 25 -11.84 35.33 -25.42
N ARG A 26 -11.93 36.61 -25.73
CA ARG A 26 -12.83 37.11 -26.77
C ARG A 26 -12.06 37.33 -28.09
N ILE A 27 -12.31 36.44 -29.04
CA ILE A 27 -11.69 36.53 -30.37
C ILE A 27 -12.49 37.55 -31.22
N LYS A 28 -11.79 38.55 -31.76
CA LYS A 28 -12.42 39.63 -32.58
C LYS A 28 -12.42 39.31 -34.07
N ALA A 29 -11.50 38.52 -34.55
CA ALA A 29 -11.36 38.15 -35.95
C ALA A 29 -12.27 36.93 -36.24
N ASN A 30 -13.26 37.12 -37.12
CA ASN A 30 -14.30 36.11 -37.38
C ASN A 30 -13.75 34.80 -37.98
N ASP A 31 -12.70 34.87 -38.78
CA ASP A 31 -12.03 33.73 -39.38
C ASP A 31 -11.33 32.87 -38.34
N ILE A 32 -10.64 33.53 -37.40
CA ILE A 32 -9.98 32.86 -36.27
C ILE A 32 -11.01 32.28 -35.31
N ASP A 33 -12.07 33.02 -34.99
CA ASP A 33 -13.13 32.54 -34.11
C ASP A 33 -13.82 31.31 -34.70
N GLY A 34 -14.14 31.34 -35.99
CA GLY A 34 -14.71 30.20 -36.72
C GLY A 34 -13.80 28.95 -36.71
N PHE A 35 -12.48 29.13 -36.84
CA PHE A 35 -11.51 28.04 -36.75
C PHE A 35 -11.45 27.45 -35.36
N VAL A 36 -11.42 28.28 -34.33
CA VAL A 36 -11.42 27.87 -32.93
C VAL A 36 -12.71 27.13 -32.59
N ASP A 37 -13.86 27.66 -33.02
CA ASP A 37 -15.16 26.98 -32.85
C ASP A 37 -15.20 25.58 -33.47
N ALA A 38 -14.64 25.45 -34.68
CA ALA A 38 -14.55 24.15 -35.34
C ALA A 38 -13.64 23.18 -34.57
N ALA A 39 -12.53 23.65 -33.98
CA ALA A 39 -11.64 22.85 -33.16
C ALA A 39 -12.33 22.37 -31.87
N TYR A 40 -13.08 23.24 -31.20
CA TYR A 40 -13.84 22.88 -29.99
C TYR A 40 -14.98 21.93 -30.34
N ARG A 41 -15.75 22.13 -31.37
CA ARG A 41 -16.81 21.24 -31.84
C ARG A 41 -16.28 19.85 -32.21
N SER A 42 -15.08 19.75 -32.77
CA SER A 42 -14.41 18.47 -33.05
C SER A 42 -13.72 17.82 -31.86
N GLN A 43 -13.80 18.42 -30.67
CA GLN A 43 -13.21 17.96 -29.41
C GLN A 43 -11.71 17.59 -29.49
N ARG A 44 -10.94 18.29 -30.33
CA ARG A 44 -9.50 18.03 -30.55
C ARG A 44 -8.65 18.26 -29.29
N TYR A 45 -9.15 19.04 -28.34
CA TYR A 45 -8.50 19.33 -27.05
C TYR A 45 -8.75 18.26 -25.99
N TRP A 46 -9.63 17.29 -26.27
CA TRP A 46 -9.98 16.24 -25.32
C TRP A 46 -9.69 14.86 -25.91
N PRO A 47 -8.96 13.98 -25.21
CA PRO A 47 -8.65 12.66 -25.75
C PRO A 47 -9.92 11.81 -25.90
N ALA A 48 -9.93 10.94 -26.89
CA ALA A 48 -11.00 9.97 -27.06
C ALA A 48 -11.11 9.08 -25.81
N PRO A 49 -12.33 8.72 -25.38
CA PRO A 49 -12.53 7.86 -24.23
C PRO A 49 -11.96 6.47 -24.53
N LEU A 50 -11.21 5.94 -23.55
CA LEU A 50 -10.74 4.57 -23.59
C LEU A 50 -11.60 3.74 -22.63
N VAL A 51 -12.17 2.64 -23.12
CA VAL A 51 -12.85 1.66 -22.29
C VAL A 51 -11.90 0.51 -22.04
N GLN A 52 -11.54 0.33 -20.78
CA GLN A 52 -10.75 -0.80 -20.35
C GLN A 52 -11.60 -1.72 -19.50
N VAL A 53 -11.74 -2.97 -19.92
CA VAL A 53 -12.38 -4.00 -19.10
C VAL A 53 -11.43 -4.35 -17.96
N ASN A 54 -11.90 -4.15 -16.71
CA ASN A 54 -11.13 -4.57 -15.56
C ASN A 54 -11.13 -6.11 -15.50
N PRO A 55 -9.99 -6.78 -15.59
CA PRO A 55 -9.96 -8.24 -15.57
C PRO A 55 -10.46 -8.74 -14.22
N ASN A 56 -11.37 -9.72 -14.26
CA ASN A 56 -11.78 -10.44 -13.07
C ASN A 56 -10.60 -11.28 -12.57
N PHE A 57 -10.08 -10.97 -11.39
CA PHE A 57 -9.07 -11.78 -10.75
C PHE A 57 -9.67 -13.14 -10.35
N LYS A 58 -8.92 -14.20 -10.59
CA LYS A 58 -9.33 -15.55 -10.18
C LYS A 58 -9.44 -15.61 -8.66
N THR A 59 -10.63 -15.94 -8.17
CA THR A 59 -10.91 -16.10 -6.75
C THR A 59 -10.23 -17.35 -6.19
N GLY A 60 -9.76 -17.24 -4.96
CA GLY A 60 -9.19 -18.31 -4.17
C GLY A 60 -10.06 -18.64 -2.95
N HIS A 61 -9.42 -19.11 -1.90
CA HIS A 61 -10.05 -19.54 -0.66
C HIS A 61 -10.41 -18.35 0.26
N LEU A 62 -11.24 -18.62 1.24
CA LEU A 62 -11.41 -17.74 2.39
C LEU A 62 -10.19 -17.84 3.31
N VAL A 63 -9.85 -16.77 4.01
CA VAL A 63 -8.79 -16.81 5.03
C VAL A 63 -9.07 -17.88 6.08
N GLU A 64 -10.33 -18.06 6.48
CA GLU A 64 -10.76 -19.11 7.43
C GLU A 64 -10.48 -20.52 6.91
N GLU A 65 -10.62 -20.76 5.61
CA GLU A 65 -10.30 -22.05 4.99
C GLU A 65 -8.79 -22.34 5.04
N LEU A 66 -7.96 -21.33 4.81
CA LEU A 66 -6.50 -21.43 4.93
C LEU A 66 -6.04 -21.63 6.37
N VAL A 67 -6.74 -21.04 7.34
CA VAL A 67 -6.50 -21.29 8.77
C VAL A 67 -6.90 -22.72 9.13
N SER A 68 -8.06 -23.17 8.69
CA SER A 68 -8.56 -24.54 8.97
C SER A 68 -7.67 -25.63 8.37
N SER A 69 -7.02 -25.36 7.24
CA SER A 69 -6.03 -26.27 6.64
C SER A 69 -4.65 -26.21 7.31
N GLY A 70 -4.45 -25.33 8.31
CA GLY A 70 -3.16 -25.12 8.96
C GLY A 70 -2.16 -24.29 8.16
N SER A 71 -2.55 -23.75 7.01
CA SER A 71 -1.67 -22.90 6.20
C SER A 71 -1.38 -21.56 6.89
N LEU A 72 -2.37 -20.99 7.58
CA LEU A 72 -2.22 -19.73 8.32
C LEU A 72 -2.43 -19.95 9.83
N HIS A 73 -1.83 -19.06 10.63
CA HIS A 73 -2.05 -19.01 12.07
C HIS A 73 -3.53 -18.70 12.39
N GLN A 74 -4.05 -19.31 13.47
CA GLN A 74 -5.47 -19.20 13.84
C GLN A 74 -5.96 -17.74 13.98
N GLU A 75 -5.16 -16.82 14.51
CA GLU A 75 -5.51 -15.41 14.66
C GLU A 75 -5.72 -14.70 13.32
N CYS A 76 -5.18 -15.20 12.20
CA CYS A 76 -5.41 -14.62 10.89
C CYS A 76 -6.90 -14.62 10.50
N ALA A 77 -7.68 -15.63 10.93
CA ALA A 77 -9.12 -15.69 10.68
C ALA A 77 -9.90 -14.58 11.40
N ARG A 78 -9.40 -14.10 12.53
CA ARG A 78 -9.97 -12.96 13.26
C ARG A 78 -9.46 -11.63 12.70
N ILE A 79 -8.17 -11.54 12.39
CA ILE A 79 -7.53 -10.31 11.90
C ILE A 79 -8.09 -9.93 10.53
N PHE A 80 -8.05 -10.81 9.54
CA PHE A 80 -8.38 -10.51 8.16
C PHE A 80 -9.85 -10.69 7.84
N ARG A 81 -10.66 -9.77 8.37
CA ARG A 81 -12.10 -9.66 8.11
C ARG A 81 -12.44 -8.27 7.57
N ARG A 82 -13.42 -8.18 6.72
CA ARG A 82 -13.94 -6.92 6.16
C ARG A 82 -15.16 -6.44 6.93
N GLY A 83 -15.28 -5.14 7.15
CA GLY A 83 -16.45 -4.56 7.80
C GLY A 83 -16.51 -4.83 9.31
N LYS A 84 -15.35 -4.92 9.96
CA LYS A 84 -15.26 -4.91 11.41
C LYS A 84 -15.71 -3.57 11.98
N GLY A 85 -16.31 -3.57 13.15
CA GLY A 85 -16.74 -2.37 13.88
C GLY A 85 -17.12 -2.73 15.31
N SER A 86 -17.58 -1.75 16.09
CA SER A 86 -17.99 -1.95 17.49
C SER A 86 -19.01 -3.07 17.68
N ASP A 87 -19.91 -3.24 16.70
CA ASP A 87 -21.03 -4.18 16.78
C ASP A 87 -20.95 -5.30 15.70
N SER A 88 -19.82 -5.41 15.00
CA SER A 88 -19.65 -6.38 13.92
C SER A 88 -18.28 -7.02 13.93
N ILE A 89 -18.24 -8.34 13.98
CA ILE A 89 -17.00 -9.12 13.80
C ILE A 89 -16.49 -9.13 12.35
N GLY A 90 -17.26 -8.56 11.42
CA GLY A 90 -16.95 -8.52 10.00
C GLY A 90 -17.13 -9.88 9.30
N VAL A 91 -16.88 -9.88 7.99
CA VAL A 91 -16.96 -11.05 7.11
C VAL A 91 -15.55 -11.50 6.72
N SER A 92 -15.29 -12.81 6.71
CA SER A 92 -14.02 -13.38 6.29
C SER A 92 -13.64 -12.93 4.88
N LEU A 93 -12.37 -12.58 4.69
CA LEU A 93 -11.88 -12.19 3.38
C LEU A 93 -11.73 -13.40 2.47
N ARG A 94 -12.30 -13.28 1.26
CA ARG A 94 -11.98 -14.18 0.16
C ARG A 94 -10.77 -13.64 -0.58
N LEU A 95 -9.73 -14.44 -0.68
CA LEU A 95 -8.50 -14.09 -1.36
C LEU A 95 -8.62 -14.26 -2.87
N PHE A 96 -7.76 -13.59 -3.60
CA PHE A 96 -7.49 -13.89 -4.99
C PHE A 96 -6.35 -14.92 -5.10
N LYS A 97 -6.30 -15.64 -6.22
CA LYS A 97 -5.31 -16.71 -6.42
C LYS A 97 -3.86 -16.22 -6.30
N HIS A 98 -3.55 -15.04 -6.83
CA HIS A 98 -2.23 -14.43 -6.70
C HIS A 98 -1.83 -14.09 -5.25
N GLN A 99 -2.82 -13.81 -4.38
CA GLN A 99 -2.55 -13.59 -2.95
C GLN A 99 -2.22 -14.90 -2.24
N GLU A 100 -2.88 -15.99 -2.58
CA GLU A 100 -2.54 -17.33 -2.05
C GLU A 100 -1.16 -17.78 -2.52
N GLU A 101 -0.82 -17.55 -3.79
CA GLU A 101 0.52 -17.84 -4.31
C GLU A 101 1.60 -17.04 -3.56
N ALA A 102 1.35 -15.75 -3.30
CA ALA A 102 2.25 -14.92 -2.51
C ALA A 102 2.45 -15.47 -1.08
N ILE A 103 1.38 -15.93 -0.42
CA ILE A 103 1.47 -16.58 0.90
C ILE A 103 2.37 -17.82 0.81
N SER A 104 2.17 -18.66 -0.20
CA SER A 104 2.96 -19.88 -0.40
C SER A 104 4.45 -19.57 -0.63
N PHE A 105 4.77 -18.55 -1.47
CA PHE A 105 6.16 -18.12 -1.67
C PHE A 105 6.78 -17.57 -0.37
N ALA A 106 6.08 -16.76 0.37
CA ALA A 106 6.57 -16.23 1.64
C ALA A 106 6.85 -17.33 2.66
N GLN A 107 5.99 -18.34 2.73
CA GLN A 107 6.15 -19.48 3.65
C GLN A 107 7.31 -20.39 3.27
N SER A 108 7.62 -20.53 1.96
CA SER A 108 8.80 -21.25 1.50
C SER A 108 10.11 -20.46 1.70
N GLY A 109 10.04 -19.19 2.15
CA GLY A 109 11.20 -18.30 2.28
C GLY A 109 11.68 -17.72 0.96
N ALA A 110 10.94 -17.90 -0.13
CA ALA A 110 11.29 -17.35 -1.42
C ALA A 110 10.92 -15.87 -1.55
N SER A 111 11.79 -15.09 -2.20
CA SER A 111 11.46 -13.73 -2.60
C SER A 111 10.56 -13.75 -3.84
N TYR A 112 9.60 -12.83 -3.92
CA TYR A 112 8.71 -12.76 -5.09
C TYR A 112 8.45 -11.31 -5.50
N VAL A 113 8.05 -11.13 -6.75
CA VAL A 113 7.57 -9.86 -7.29
C VAL A 113 6.13 -10.06 -7.75
N LEU A 114 5.24 -9.19 -7.25
CA LEU A 114 3.84 -9.22 -7.61
C LEU A 114 3.53 -8.12 -8.63
N THR A 115 3.16 -8.52 -9.84
CA THR A 115 2.77 -7.62 -10.93
C THR A 115 1.31 -7.84 -11.28
N THR A 116 0.42 -7.08 -10.67
CA THR A 116 -1.03 -7.15 -10.94
C THR A 116 -1.58 -5.74 -11.17
N GLY A 117 -2.71 -5.64 -11.86
CA GLY A 117 -3.41 -4.37 -12.09
C GLY A 117 -3.83 -3.68 -10.78
N THR A 118 -4.24 -2.42 -10.90
CA THR A 118 -4.80 -1.65 -9.78
C THR A 118 -6.08 -2.30 -9.26
N GLY A 119 -6.34 -2.18 -7.95
CA GLY A 119 -7.53 -2.77 -7.32
C GLY A 119 -7.47 -4.28 -7.06
N SER A 120 -6.32 -4.94 -7.31
CA SER A 120 -6.13 -6.37 -7.09
C SER A 120 -5.89 -6.77 -5.62
N GLY A 121 -5.85 -5.80 -4.70
CA GLY A 121 -5.53 -6.06 -3.30
C GLY A 121 -4.08 -6.51 -3.08
N LYS A 122 -3.12 -5.91 -3.78
CA LYS A 122 -1.68 -6.20 -3.66
C LYS A 122 -1.18 -6.18 -2.23
N SER A 123 -1.65 -5.23 -1.42
CA SER A 123 -1.22 -5.08 -0.02
C SER A 123 -1.48 -6.34 0.80
N LEU A 124 -2.59 -7.03 0.58
CA LEU A 124 -2.90 -8.28 1.28
C LEU A 124 -1.91 -9.41 0.93
N ALA A 125 -1.34 -9.39 -0.26
CA ALA A 125 -0.37 -10.40 -0.69
C ALA A 125 0.95 -10.36 0.10
N TYR A 126 1.25 -9.25 0.77
CA TYR A 126 2.38 -9.17 1.70
C TYR A 126 1.95 -9.02 3.17
N PHE A 127 0.84 -8.36 3.48
CA PHE A 127 0.39 -8.23 4.88
C PHE A 127 0.02 -9.58 5.51
N ILE A 128 -0.72 -10.41 4.79
CA ILE A 128 -1.14 -11.71 5.33
C ILE A 128 0.06 -12.59 5.70
N PRO A 129 1.02 -12.86 4.79
CA PRO A 129 2.18 -13.68 5.15
C PRO A 129 3.09 -13.03 6.20
N ILE A 130 3.20 -11.70 6.26
CA ILE A 130 3.95 -11.01 7.31
C ILE A 130 3.29 -11.25 8.67
N VAL A 131 1.99 -11.00 8.78
CA VAL A 131 1.24 -11.18 10.03
C VAL A 131 1.26 -12.65 10.48
N ASP A 132 1.04 -13.60 9.57
CA ASP A 132 1.14 -15.03 9.85
C ASP A 132 2.51 -15.41 10.43
N ALA A 133 3.58 -14.95 9.80
CA ALA A 133 4.93 -15.22 10.23
C ALA A 133 5.26 -14.58 11.59
N ILE A 134 4.77 -13.36 11.85
CA ILE A 134 4.95 -12.68 13.14
C ILE A 134 4.22 -13.46 14.25
N LEU A 135 2.98 -13.86 14.04
CA LEU A 135 2.19 -14.62 15.00
C LEU A 135 2.86 -15.97 15.33
N LYS A 136 3.30 -16.70 14.32
CA LYS A 136 4.04 -17.96 14.48
C LYS A 136 5.37 -17.75 15.22
N ALA A 137 6.11 -16.69 14.93
CA ALA A 137 7.35 -16.38 15.60
C ALA A 137 7.14 -15.98 17.08
N LYS A 138 6.12 -15.19 17.38
CA LYS A 138 5.78 -14.78 18.76
C LYS A 138 5.34 -15.92 19.64
N ALA A 139 4.84 -17.02 19.09
CA ALA A 139 4.53 -18.23 19.85
C ALA A 139 5.79 -18.88 20.47
N THR A 140 6.97 -18.64 19.91
CA THR A 140 8.25 -19.18 20.40
C THR A 140 9.15 -18.11 21.00
N ASP A 141 9.10 -16.89 20.49
CA ASP A 141 9.93 -15.75 20.93
C ASP A 141 9.12 -14.45 20.89
N SER A 142 8.64 -14.04 22.05
CA SER A 142 7.85 -12.81 22.23
C SER A 142 8.70 -11.55 22.40
N THR A 143 10.02 -11.62 22.28
CA THR A 143 10.92 -10.46 22.40
C THR A 143 10.51 -9.36 21.40
N PRO A 144 10.27 -8.12 21.87
CA PRO A 144 9.92 -7.00 21.01
C PRO A 144 11.02 -6.71 20.01
N ARG A 145 10.71 -6.80 18.72
CA ARG A 145 11.62 -6.46 17.62
C ARG A 145 10.86 -6.24 16.32
N THR A 146 11.44 -5.51 15.40
CA THR A 146 10.91 -5.30 14.05
C THR A 146 11.23 -6.52 13.18
N ARG A 147 10.19 -7.19 12.70
CA ARG A 147 10.29 -8.39 11.86
C ARG A 147 10.03 -8.12 10.39
N ALA A 148 9.38 -6.99 10.10
CA ALA A 148 9.10 -6.56 8.74
C ALA A 148 9.33 -5.04 8.57
N ILE A 149 9.92 -4.66 7.44
CA ILE A 149 10.01 -3.26 6.99
C ILE A 149 9.31 -3.15 5.65
N ILE A 150 8.40 -2.18 5.51
CA ILE A 150 7.67 -1.91 4.28
C ILE A 150 8.04 -0.50 3.82
N ILE A 151 8.55 -0.41 2.59
CA ILE A 151 9.02 0.83 1.98
C ILE A 151 7.97 1.32 1.00
N TYR A 152 7.49 2.53 1.19
CA TYR A 152 6.58 3.23 0.30
C TYR A 152 7.30 4.37 -0.43
N PRO A 153 6.94 4.68 -1.69
CA PRO A 153 7.57 5.78 -2.42
C PRO A 153 7.24 7.17 -1.84
N MET A 154 6.09 7.29 -1.17
CA MET A 154 5.62 8.55 -0.57
C MET A 154 5.01 8.34 0.81
N ASN A 155 5.17 9.33 1.69
CA ASN A 155 4.61 9.30 3.05
C ASN A 155 3.08 9.17 3.08
N ALA A 156 2.38 9.75 2.11
CA ALA A 156 0.92 9.64 2.00
C ALA A 156 0.45 8.18 1.85
N LEU A 157 1.19 7.36 1.10
CA LEU A 157 0.90 5.93 0.96
C LEU A 157 1.15 5.19 2.27
N ALA A 158 2.24 5.50 2.98
CA ALA A 158 2.49 4.91 4.29
C ALA A 158 1.37 5.22 5.29
N ASN A 159 0.82 6.45 5.26
CA ASN A 159 -0.31 6.84 6.11
C ASN A 159 -1.57 6.06 5.77
N SER A 160 -1.93 6.00 4.49
CA SER A 160 -3.11 5.25 4.02
C SER A 160 -3.03 3.76 4.37
N GLN A 161 -1.83 3.16 4.28
CA GLN A 161 -1.64 1.75 4.63
C GLN A 161 -1.67 1.52 6.15
N LEU A 162 -1.24 2.50 6.94
CA LEU A 162 -1.41 2.47 8.39
C LEU A 162 -2.89 2.37 8.77
N GLU A 163 -3.73 3.23 8.17
CA GLU A 163 -5.18 3.21 8.37
C GLU A 163 -5.83 1.89 7.93
N GLU A 164 -5.33 1.26 6.86
CA GLU A 164 -5.80 -0.06 6.43
C GLU A 164 -5.44 -1.17 7.44
N LEU A 165 -4.23 -1.13 8.01
CA LEU A 165 -3.83 -2.06 9.07
C LEU A 165 -4.64 -1.86 10.34
N ASP A 166 -4.92 -0.61 10.71
CA ASP A 166 -5.77 -0.28 11.86
C ASP A 166 -7.17 -0.90 11.73
N LYS A 167 -7.77 -0.89 10.54
CA LYS A 167 -9.08 -1.53 10.30
C LYS A 167 -9.08 -3.02 10.59
N PHE A 168 -7.97 -3.71 10.32
CA PHE A 168 -7.85 -5.14 10.61
C PHE A 168 -7.63 -5.44 12.10
N LEU A 169 -7.07 -4.51 12.86
CA LEU A 169 -6.71 -4.69 14.27
C LEU A 169 -7.59 -3.89 15.24
N CYS A 170 -8.60 -3.16 14.74
CA CYS A 170 -9.42 -2.24 15.55
C CYS A 170 -10.14 -2.90 16.73
N ASP A 171 -10.44 -4.20 16.64
CA ASP A 171 -11.14 -4.98 17.66
C ASP A 171 -10.23 -5.50 18.79
N TYR A 172 -8.92 -5.28 18.69
CA TYR A 172 -7.95 -5.70 19.71
C TYR A 172 -7.55 -4.58 20.68
N GLY A 173 -7.72 -3.33 20.30
CA GLY A 173 -7.26 -2.18 21.10
C GLY A 173 -5.77 -2.28 21.45
N ALA A 174 -5.44 -2.05 22.72
CA ALA A 174 -4.05 -2.10 23.21
C ALA A 174 -3.46 -3.53 23.25
N THR A 175 -4.26 -4.57 23.05
CA THR A 175 -3.82 -5.98 23.12
C THR A 175 -3.60 -6.60 21.74
N ALA A 176 -3.43 -5.77 20.72
CA ALA A 176 -3.20 -6.24 19.35
C ALA A 176 -2.02 -7.22 19.30
N PRO A 177 -2.19 -8.41 18.71
CA PRO A 177 -1.15 -9.45 18.68
C PRO A 177 0.01 -9.08 17.75
N VAL A 178 -0.21 -8.15 16.84
CA VAL A 178 0.78 -7.58 15.92
C VAL A 178 0.74 -6.07 16.03
N THR A 179 1.90 -5.46 16.17
CA THR A 179 2.07 -4.02 16.28
C THR A 179 2.73 -3.45 15.04
N PHE A 180 2.37 -2.22 14.70
CA PHE A 180 3.00 -1.51 13.59
C PHE A 180 3.27 -0.06 13.97
N GLY A 181 4.24 0.52 13.31
CA GLY A 181 4.63 1.91 13.49
C GLY A 181 5.13 2.52 12.20
N ARG A 182 5.01 3.83 12.11
CA ARG A 182 5.51 4.60 10.98
C ARG A 182 6.78 5.34 11.38
N TYR A 183 7.78 5.33 10.50
CA TYR A 183 9.02 6.08 10.65
C TYR A 183 9.41 6.70 9.30
N THR A 184 8.88 7.89 9.03
CA THR A 184 8.98 8.57 7.72
C THR A 184 9.75 9.89 7.78
N GLY A 185 10.18 10.29 8.98
CA GLY A 185 10.82 11.58 9.25
C GLY A 185 9.84 12.72 9.57
N GLN A 186 8.54 12.42 9.63
CA GLN A 186 7.49 13.37 10.02
C GLN A 186 7.05 13.20 11.48
N GLU A 187 7.54 12.16 12.14
CA GLU A 187 7.20 11.83 13.51
C GLU A 187 7.80 12.82 14.49
N ALA A 188 7.00 13.20 15.49
CA ALA A 188 7.47 14.00 16.62
C ALA A 188 8.55 13.23 17.42
N ASP A 189 9.33 13.95 18.21
CA ASP A 189 10.49 13.38 18.91
C ASP A 189 10.12 12.33 19.96
N ASP A 190 8.98 12.50 20.62
CA ASP A 190 8.39 11.54 21.56
C ASP A 190 7.99 10.23 20.88
N GLU A 191 7.41 10.30 19.69
CA GLU A 191 7.04 9.12 18.90
C GLU A 191 8.31 8.39 18.40
N ARG A 192 9.33 9.11 17.95
CA ARG A 192 10.63 8.52 17.60
C ARG A 192 11.26 7.81 18.80
N GLN A 193 11.18 8.42 19.99
CA GLN A 193 11.66 7.81 21.23
C GLN A 193 10.86 6.57 21.59
N ARG A 194 9.54 6.59 21.40
CA ARG A 194 8.66 5.43 21.62
C ARG A 194 9.05 4.26 20.73
N LEU A 195 9.25 4.51 19.44
CA LEU A 195 9.64 3.47 18.47
C LEU A 195 11.04 2.91 18.73
N ALA A 196 11.96 3.75 19.23
CA ALA A 196 13.31 3.34 19.61
C ALA A 196 13.34 2.46 20.87
N SER A 197 12.42 2.68 21.84
CA SER A 197 12.35 1.92 23.09
C SER A 197 11.39 0.73 23.03
N ASN A 198 10.34 0.82 22.23
CA ASN A 198 9.34 -0.23 22.04
C ASN A 198 9.10 -0.47 20.54
N PRO A 199 9.94 -1.29 19.89
CA PRO A 199 9.89 -1.50 18.44
C PRO A 199 8.58 -2.17 18.00
N PRO A 200 7.96 -1.68 16.91
CA PRO A 200 6.83 -2.36 16.32
C PRO A 200 7.27 -3.63 15.58
N ASP A 201 6.38 -4.59 15.43
CA ASP A 201 6.62 -5.78 14.62
C ASP A 201 6.80 -5.44 13.13
N ILE A 202 6.02 -4.45 12.65
CA ILE A 202 6.02 -3.98 11.27
C ILE A 202 6.36 -2.48 11.26
N LEU A 203 7.43 -2.10 10.57
CA LEU A 203 7.84 -0.72 10.39
C LEU A 203 7.49 -0.24 8.98
N LEU A 204 6.67 0.80 8.87
CA LEU A 204 6.34 1.46 7.62
C LEU A 204 7.25 2.68 7.46
N THR A 205 7.92 2.76 6.32
CA THR A 205 8.91 3.83 6.07
C THR A 205 8.93 4.23 4.59
N ASN A 206 9.75 5.20 4.25
CA ASN A 206 10.07 5.53 2.88
C ASN A 206 11.55 5.25 2.57
N PHE A 207 11.91 5.25 1.29
CA PHE A 207 13.27 4.98 0.85
C PHE A 207 14.30 5.92 1.52
N MET A 208 14.04 7.22 1.50
CA MET A 208 14.97 8.22 2.05
C MET A 208 15.18 8.04 3.54
N MET A 209 14.09 7.73 4.27
CA MET A 209 14.20 7.54 5.72
C MET A 209 14.96 6.26 6.07
N LEU A 210 14.74 5.17 5.33
CA LEU A 210 15.52 3.95 5.56
C LEU A 210 17.03 4.16 5.27
N GLU A 211 17.37 4.90 4.21
CA GLU A 211 18.73 5.31 3.92
C GLU A 211 19.35 6.09 5.10
N LEU A 212 18.60 7.04 5.66
CA LEU A 212 19.02 7.82 6.83
C LEU A 212 19.17 6.94 8.08
N LEU A 213 18.26 6.02 8.34
CA LEU A 213 18.35 5.06 9.45
C LEU A 213 19.62 4.20 9.38
N MET A 214 20.07 3.86 8.16
CA MET A 214 21.28 3.07 7.92
C MET A 214 22.58 3.89 8.04
N THR A 215 22.52 5.22 7.94
CA THR A 215 23.71 6.08 7.83
C THR A 215 23.88 7.07 8.98
N ARG A 216 22.80 7.50 9.60
CA ARG A 216 22.86 8.47 10.70
C ARG A 216 23.47 7.89 11.98
N GLN A 217 24.13 8.79 12.72
CA GLN A 217 24.73 8.46 14.02
C GLN A 217 23.79 8.81 15.21
N ASP A 218 22.53 9.12 14.94
CA ASP A 218 21.50 9.38 15.96
C ASP A 218 21.19 8.11 16.75
N ASP A 219 21.12 8.21 18.07
CA ASP A 219 20.97 7.04 18.95
C ASP A 219 19.60 6.38 18.83
N LYS A 220 18.53 7.16 18.53
CA LYS A 220 17.19 6.63 18.30
C LYS A 220 17.15 5.86 16.99
N ASP A 221 17.73 6.42 15.92
CA ASP A 221 17.81 5.77 14.60
C ASP A 221 18.61 4.45 14.69
N LYS A 222 19.74 4.46 15.42
CA LYS A 222 20.50 3.24 15.70
C LYS A 222 19.74 2.21 16.52
N ALA A 223 18.91 2.65 17.48
CA ALA A 223 18.08 1.74 18.27
C ALA A 223 17.03 1.06 17.39
N VAL A 224 16.34 1.82 16.53
CA VAL A 224 15.37 1.28 15.57
C VAL A 224 16.01 0.23 14.67
N MET A 225 17.20 0.49 14.12
CA MET A 225 17.91 -0.48 13.27
C MET A 225 18.41 -1.70 14.04
N ARG A 226 18.87 -1.54 15.28
CA ARG A 226 19.23 -2.70 16.14
C ARG A 226 18.04 -3.63 16.37
N HIS A 227 16.83 -3.08 16.53
CA HIS A 227 15.61 -3.87 16.70
C HIS A 227 15.17 -4.57 15.40
N ALA A 228 15.66 -4.12 14.25
CA ALA A 228 15.42 -4.77 12.95
C ALA A 228 16.47 -5.87 12.64
N LYS A 229 17.41 -6.15 13.54
CA LYS A 229 18.40 -7.22 13.33
C LYS A 229 17.68 -8.58 13.24
N GLY A 230 18.00 -9.33 12.18
CA GLY A 230 17.29 -10.58 11.86
C GLY A 230 15.93 -10.34 11.18
N LEU A 231 15.80 -9.22 10.47
CA LEU A 231 14.63 -8.88 9.66
C LEU A 231 14.21 -10.05 8.78
N LYS A 232 12.92 -10.39 8.82
CA LYS A 232 12.38 -11.50 8.01
C LYS A 232 11.79 -11.03 6.68
N PHE A 233 11.20 -9.85 6.66
CA PHE A 233 10.56 -9.30 5.47
C PHE A 233 11.04 -7.87 5.18
N LEU A 234 11.45 -7.66 3.95
CA LEU A 234 11.67 -6.34 3.36
C LEU A 234 10.78 -6.21 2.14
N VAL A 235 9.82 -5.31 2.19
CA VAL A 235 8.83 -5.10 1.13
C VAL A 235 9.06 -3.75 0.49
N LEU A 236 9.05 -3.70 -0.83
CA LEU A 236 9.06 -2.46 -1.62
C LEU A 236 7.73 -2.36 -2.34
N ASP A 237 6.86 -1.49 -1.87
CA ASP A 237 5.59 -1.23 -2.54
C ASP A 237 5.80 -0.24 -3.69
N GLU A 238 4.96 -0.35 -4.73
CA GLU A 238 5.04 0.44 -5.96
C GLU A 238 6.47 0.50 -6.56
N LEU A 239 7.16 -0.64 -6.57
CA LEU A 239 8.57 -0.77 -7.01
C LEU A 239 8.82 -0.14 -8.40
N HIS A 240 7.82 -0.10 -9.26
CA HIS A 240 7.90 0.49 -10.59
C HIS A 240 8.17 2.00 -10.60
N THR A 241 7.98 2.68 -9.47
CA THR A 241 8.26 4.12 -9.32
C THR A 241 9.76 4.41 -9.26
N TYR A 242 10.56 3.45 -8.83
CA TYR A 242 12.01 3.59 -8.72
C TYR A 242 12.69 3.22 -10.04
N ARG A 243 13.03 4.24 -10.84
CA ARG A 243 13.64 4.07 -12.18
C ARG A 243 14.98 4.78 -12.28
N GLY A 244 15.81 4.35 -13.23
CA GLY A 244 17.09 4.97 -13.51
C GLY A 244 18.02 5.00 -12.27
N ARG A 245 18.61 6.14 -11.99
CA ARG A 245 19.52 6.33 -10.84
C ARG A 245 18.88 5.94 -9.51
N GLN A 246 17.64 6.37 -9.28
CA GLN A 246 16.93 6.04 -8.04
C GLN A 246 16.71 4.52 -7.89
N GLY A 247 16.47 3.81 -8.98
CA GLY A 247 16.39 2.33 -8.96
C GLY A 247 17.71 1.67 -8.55
N ALA A 248 18.84 2.21 -9.00
CA ALA A 248 20.17 1.73 -8.59
C ALA A 248 20.41 1.99 -7.09
N ASP A 249 20.05 3.17 -6.58
CA ASP A 249 20.17 3.52 -5.17
C ASP A 249 19.32 2.59 -4.29
N VAL A 250 18.09 2.28 -4.72
CA VAL A 250 17.22 1.30 -4.03
C VAL A 250 17.85 -0.10 -4.00
N ALA A 251 18.42 -0.56 -5.11
CA ALA A 251 19.10 -1.87 -5.16
C ALA A 251 20.29 -1.95 -4.18
N LEU A 252 21.07 -0.87 -4.09
CA LEU A 252 22.17 -0.79 -3.13
C LEU A 252 21.67 -0.74 -1.67
N LEU A 253 20.59 -0.02 -1.40
CA LEU A 253 19.97 0.01 -0.08
C LEU A 253 19.47 -1.37 0.34
N VAL A 254 18.76 -2.08 -0.53
CA VAL A 254 18.30 -3.46 -0.28
C VAL A 254 19.47 -4.38 0.06
N ARG A 255 20.56 -4.27 -0.67
CA ARG A 255 21.78 -5.06 -0.40
C ARG A 255 22.34 -4.76 1.00
N ARG A 256 22.48 -3.47 1.36
CA ARG A 256 22.97 -3.05 2.68
C ARG A 256 22.07 -3.54 3.82
N VAL A 257 20.74 -3.45 3.65
CA VAL A 257 19.78 -3.95 4.66
C VAL A 257 19.90 -5.47 4.85
N ARG A 258 20.21 -6.21 3.79
CA ARG A 258 20.40 -7.69 3.88
C ARG A 258 21.74 -8.09 4.52
N GLU A 259 22.72 -7.21 4.50
CA GLU A 259 24.06 -7.45 5.06
C GLU A 259 24.17 -6.97 6.54
N ALA A 260 23.22 -6.15 7.03
CA ALA A 260 23.19 -5.60 8.39
C ALA A 260 22.46 -6.51 9.39
#